data_78f74d3724230eb35f66914e8906846b
#
_entry.id   78f74d3724230eb35f66914e8906846b
#
_cell.length_a   1.000
_cell.length_b   1.000
_cell.length_c   1.000
_cell.angle_alpha   90.00
_cell.angle_beta   90.00
_cell.angle_gamma   90.00
#
_symmetry.space_group_name_H-M   'P 1'
#
loop_
_entity.id
_entity.type
_entity.pdbx_description
1 polymer ?
#
loop_
_entity_poly.entity_id
_entity_poly.type
_entity_poly.pdbx_seq_one_letter_code
_entity_poly.pdbx_strand_id
1 'polypeptide(L)'
;LLIAAAGGLTGLRLALPAPIAATGAAVLGKQVTLAADTHDATRSFQQSIERGQRVDTRALDRLAGKDVILGFVESYGISALTDPRYGPRILPRLEQMETALRARGLHLVSGRLTSPVQGGQSWLAHLTLLSGQWVDSQLDYDILLSSRHTTLIDDMKQTGHNTVAVMPAITRPWPEGRRFGYDRIYDADAMG
;
A
#
# COMPACT_ATOMS: atom_id res chain seq x y z
N LEU A 1 -6.98 -36.66 2.96
CA LEU A 1 -6.43 -36.25 4.27
C LEU A 1 -7.50 -36.27 5.38
N LEU A 2 -8.66 -35.69 5.11
CA LEU A 2 -9.83 -35.75 6.00
C LEU A 2 -10.33 -37.20 6.20
N ILE A 3 -10.24 -38.03 5.16
CA ILE A 3 -10.60 -39.45 5.19
C ILE A 3 -9.64 -40.27 6.08
N ALA A 4 -8.36 -39.92 6.10
CA ALA A 4 -7.36 -40.59 6.96
C ALA A 4 -7.55 -40.25 8.45
N ALA A 5 -7.95 -39.02 8.78
CA ALA A 5 -8.24 -38.58 10.14
C ALA A 5 -9.58 -39.24 10.65
N ALA A 6 -10.59 -39.32 9.77
CA ALA A 6 -11.86 -39.97 10.09
C ALA A 6 -11.72 -41.49 10.29
N GLY A 7 -10.80 -42.15 9.58
CA GLY A 7 -10.50 -43.55 9.74
C GLY A 7 -9.93 -43.91 11.12
N GLY A 8 -9.22 -43.01 11.76
CA GLY A 8 -8.74 -43.15 13.13
C GLY A 8 -9.84 -43.10 14.19
N LEU A 9 -10.94 -42.41 13.92
CA LEU A 9 -12.08 -42.25 14.82
C LEU A 9 -13.13 -43.38 14.70
N THR A 10 -13.20 -44.04 13.54
CA THR A 10 -14.25 -45.05 13.26
C THR A 10 -13.76 -46.50 13.33
N GLY A 11 -12.51 -46.72 13.72
CA GLY A 11 -11.93 -48.08 13.78
C GLY A 11 -11.65 -48.70 12.40
N LEU A 12 -11.92 -47.99 11.29
CA LEU A 12 -11.53 -48.40 9.96
C LEU A 12 -9.99 -48.27 9.84
N ARG A 13 -9.30 -49.40 9.83
CA ARG A 13 -7.86 -49.47 9.57
C ARG A 13 -7.58 -49.20 8.08
N LEU A 14 -7.62 -47.96 7.66
CA LEU A 14 -6.97 -47.55 6.42
C LEU A 14 -5.46 -47.71 6.63
N ALA A 15 -4.84 -48.64 5.92
CA ALA A 15 -3.42 -48.96 5.98
C ALA A 15 -2.59 -47.84 5.31
N LEU A 16 -2.71 -46.61 5.81
CA LEU A 16 -1.84 -45.52 5.44
C LEU A 16 -0.62 -45.54 6.38
N PRO A 17 0.60 -45.49 5.85
CA PRO A 17 1.80 -45.47 6.70
C PRO A 17 1.75 -44.28 7.66
N ALA A 18 2.00 -44.52 8.94
CA ALA A 18 1.95 -43.57 10.03
C ALA A 18 2.64 -42.19 9.74
N PRO A 19 3.76 -42.13 9.02
CA PRO A 19 4.38 -40.85 8.68
C PRO A 19 3.53 -39.95 7.78
N ILE A 20 2.73 -40.50 6.88
CA ILE A 20 1.86 -39.70 5.99
C ILE A 20 0.69 -39.09 6.77
N ALA A 21 0.11 -39.81 7.72
CA ALA A 21 -0.96 -39.30 8.59
C ALA A 21 -0.44 -38.16 9.51
N ALA A 22 0.74 -38.36 10.09
CA ALA A 22 1.37 -37.34 10.94
C ALA A 22 1.73 -36.04 10.16
N THR A 23 2.26 -36.17 8.95
CA THR A 23 2.56 -35.04 8.07
C THR A 23 1.26 -34.31 7.67
N GLY A 24 0.21 -35.06 7.33
CA GLY A 24 -1.08 -34.50 6.97
C GLY A 24 -1.76 -33.73 8.11
N ALA A 25 -1.70 -34.26 9.32
CA ALA A 25 -2.23 -33.58 10.52
C ALA A 25 -1.45 -32.31 10.84
N ALA A 26 -0.13 -32.32 10.71
CA ALA A 26 0.70 -31.15 10.90
C ALA A 26 0.42 -30.05 9.85
N VAL A 27 0.24 -30.43 8.58
CA VAL A 27 -0.15 -29.48 7.51
C VAL A 27 -1.53 -28.90 7.79
N LEU A 28 -2.50 -29.74 8.17
CA LEU A 28 -3.84 -29.23 8.51
C LEU A 28 -3.79 -28.28 9.71
N GLY A 29 -3.04 -28.62 10.77
CA GLY A 29 -2.84 -27.73 11.91
C GLY A 29 -2.28 -26.36 11.51
N LYS A 30 -1.23 -26.35 10.67
CA LYS A 30 -0.68 -25.09 10.13
C LYS A 30 -1.70 -24.29 9.33
N GLN A 31 -2.53 -24.94 8.51
CA GLN A 31 -3.56 -24.26 7.73
C GLN A 31 -4.64 -23.64 8.61
N VAL A 32 -5.06 -24.34 9.67
CA VAL A 32 -6.02 -23.81 10.64
C VAL A 32 -5.45 -22.60 11.39
N THR A 33 -4.20 -22.68 11.84
CA THR A 33 -3.52 -21.55 12.50
C THR A 33 -3.42 -20.36 11.53
N LEU A 34 -2.96 -20.59 10.32
CA LEU A 34 -2.86 -19.53 9.32
C LEU A 34 -4.20 -18.88 9.01
N ALA A 35 -5.27 -19.66 8.91
CA ALA A 35 -6.62 -19.14 8.69
C ALA A 35 -7.11 -18.30 9.88
N ALA A 36 -6.83 -18.72 11.11
CA ALA A 36 -7.15 -17.95 12.31
C ALA A 36 -6.36 -16.65 12.37
N ASP A 37 -5.06 -16.71 12.17
CA ASP A 37 -4.18 -15.52 12.16
C ASP A 37 -4.61 -14.52 11.08
N THR A 38 -4.95 -15.01 9.87
CA THR A 38 -5.45 -14.16 8.77
C THR A 38 -6.79 -13.52 9.14
N HIS A 39 -7.68 -14.27 9.76
CA HIS A 39 -8.98 -13.74 10.21
C HIS A 39 -8.81 -12.63 11.25
N ASP A 40 -7.92 -12.83 12.23
CA ASP A 40 -7.67 -11.85 13.29
C ASP A 40 -6.97 -10.60 12.75
N ALA A 41 -6.01 -10.77 11.84
CA ALA A 41 -5.36 -9.66 11.13
C ALA A 41 -6.39 -8.84 10.33
N THR A 42 -7.25 -9.52 9.57
CA THR A 42 -8.33 -8.89 8.80
C THR A 42 -9.26 -8.07 9.68
N ARG A 43 -9.71 -8.63 10.80
CA ARG A 43 -10.55 -7.92 11.78
C ARG A 43 -9.86 -6.69 12.36
N SER A 44 -8.60 -6.85 12.75
CA SER A 44 -7.80 -5.77 13.31
C SER A 44 -7.65 -4.62 12.31
N PHE A 45 -7.39 -4.94 11.05
CA PHE A 45 -7.27 -3.97 9.96
C PHE A 45 -8.62 -3.26 9.70
N GLN A 46 -9.73 -3.98 9.62
CA GLN A 46 -11.06 -3.38 9.47
C GLN A 46 -11.39 -2.41 10.62
N GLN A 47 -11.08 -2.78 11.85
CA GLN A 47 -11.24 -1.88 13.01
C GLN A 47 -10.34 -0.64 12.92
N SER A 48 -9.15 -0.76 12.34
CA SER A 48 -8.26 0.39 12.13
C SER A 48 -8.84 1.37 11.11
N ILE A 49 -9.41 0.85 10.03
CA ILE A 49 -10.13 1.64 9.02
C ILE A 49 -11.29 2.41 9.66
N GLU A 50 -12.11 1.74 10.45
CA GLU A 50 -13.25 2.38 11.12
C GLU A 50 -12.83 3.49 12.09
N ARG A 51 -11.72 3.28 12.81
CA ARG A 51 -11.15 4.29 13.72
C ARG A 51 -10.49 5.45 13.01
N GLY A 52 -9.87 5.18 11.84
CA GLY A 52 -9.12 6.17 11.06
C GLY A 52 -9.98 7.14 10.23
N GLN A 53 -11.29 6.95 10.18
CA GLN A 53 -12.21 7.73 9.30
C GLN A 53 -12.39 9.21 9.66
N ARG A 54 -11.75 9.72 10.71
CA ARG A 54 -11.90 11.13 11.13
C ARG A 54 -10.57 11.87 11.03
N VAL A 55 -10.16 12.20 9.82
CA VAL A 55 -9.07 13.16 9.61
C VAL A 55 -9.68 14.57 9.67
N ASP A 56 -9.06 15.46 10.45
CA ASP A 56 -9.42 16.88 10.42
C ASP A 56 -8.85 17.50 9.13
N THR A 57 -9.69 17.62 8.12
CA THR A 57 -9.32 18.16 6.80
C THR A 57 -9.10 19.67 6.81
N ARG A 58 -9.41 20.39 7.90
CA ARG A 58 -9.24 21.86 7.99
C ARG A 58 -7.80 22.32 7.73
N ALA A 59 -6.81 21.46 7.97
CA ALA A 59 -5.42 21.77 7.62
C ALA A 59 -5.22 21.91 6.11
N LEU A 60 -6.04 21.24 5.30
CA LEU A 60 -5.99 21.25 3.84
C LEU A 60 -6.68 22.49 3.24
N ASP A 61 -7.52 23.18 3.98
CA ASP A 61 -8.16 24.44 3.54
C ASP A 61 -7.12 25.50 3.14
N ARG A 62 -5.91 25.41 3.70
CA ARG A 62 -4.79 26.29 3.33
C ARG A 62 -4.25 26.03 1.92
N LEU A 63 -4.62 24.91 1.31
CA LEU A 63 -4.28 24.53 -0.06
C LEU A 63 -5.38 24.92 -1.06
N ALA A 64 -6.54 25.35 -0.59
CA ALA A 64 -7.66 25.74 -1.45
C ALA A 64 -7.20 26.84 -2.46
N GLY A 65 -7.51 26.61 -3.74
CA GLY A 65 -7.14 27.50 -4.82
C GLY A 65 -5.65 27.49 -5.20
N LYS A 66 -4.89 26.49 -4.74
CA LYS A 66 -3.48 26.28 -5.11
C LYS A 66 -3.34 24.97 -5.87
N ASP A 67 -2.40 24.93 -6.81
CA ASP A 67 -2.04 23.67 -7.46
C ASP A 67 -1.21 22.81 -6.50
N VAL A 68 -1.59 21.54 -6.39
CA VAL A 68 -0.90 20.54 -5.57
C VAL A 68 -0.45 19.39 -6.46
N ILE A 69 0.85 19.13 -6.48
CA ILE A 69 1.45 18.02 -7.24
C ILE A 69 2.03 17.02 -6.25
N LEU A 70 1.51 15.79 -6.26
CA LEU A 70 2.04 14.66 -5.52
C LEU A 70 2.73 13.70 -6.50
N GLY A 71 4.05 13.64 -6.46
CA GLY A 71 4.85 12.76 -7.31
C GLY A 71 5.39 11.56 -6.55
N PHE A 72 5.09 10.36 -7.02
CA PHE A 72 5.72 9.13 -6.55
C PHE A 72 6.91 8.80 -7.45
N VAL A 73 8.11 8.86 -6.89
CA VAL A 73 9.35 8.49 -7.58
C VAL A 73 9.76 7.12 -7.08
N GLU A 74 9.59 6.12 -7.91
CA GLU A 74 9.87 4.73 -7.56
C GLU A 74 11.35 4.37 -7.69
N SER A 75 11.71 3.21 -7.13
CA SER A 75 13.07 2.64 -7.16
C SER A 75 14.14 3.46 -6.43
N TYR A 76 13.74 4.42 -5.62
CA TYR A 76 14.62 5.19 -4.74
C TYR A 76 14.32 4.87 -3.28
N GLY A 77 15.35 4.47 -2.53
CA GLY A 77 15.27 4.23 -1.10
C GLY A 77 16.34 5.04 -0.35
N ILE A 78 16.32 4.95 0.96
CA ILE A 78 17.31 5.60 1.83
C ILE A 78 18.76 5.24 1.46
N SER A 79 18.97 4.04 0.90
CA SER A 79 20.27 3.58 0.40
C SER A 79 20.87 4.51 -0.66
N ALA A 80 20.06 5.21 -1.44
CA ALA A 80 20.56 6.22 -2.38
C ALA A 80 21.34 7.35 -1.68
N LEU A 81 21.00 7.64 -0.44
CA LEU A 81 21.64 8.69 0.37
C LEU A 81 22.70 8.15 1.34
N THR A 82 22.53 6.94 1.85
CA THR A 82 23.35 6.40 2.95
C THR A 82 24.39 5.38 2.51
N ASP A 83 24.23 4.76 1.34
CA ASP A 83 25.21 3.80 0.82
C ASP A 83 26.46 4.54 0.32
N PRO A 84 27.67 4.13 0.74
CA PRO A 84 28.94 4.77 0.32
C PRO A 84 29.17 4.78 -1.20
N ARG A 85 28.49 3.92 -1.94
CA ARG A 85 28.61 3.87 -3.43
C ARG A 85 27.80 4.97 -4.11
N TYR A 86 26.70 5.38 -3.52
CA TYR A 86 25.73 6.30 -4.14
C TYR A 86 25.69 7.68 -3.46
N GLY A 87 25.69 7.72 -2.14
CA GLY A 87 25.56 8.94 -1.36
C GLY A 87 26.52 10.07 -1.80
N PRO A 88 27.82 9.79 -1.96
CA PRO A 88 28.78 10.83 -2.36
C PRO A 88 28.50 11.47 -3.73
N ARG A 89 27.73 10.81 -4.59
CA ARG A 89 27.35 11.35 -5.91
C ARG A 89 25.97 12.03 -5.88
N ILE A 90 25.07 11.56 -5.05
CA ILE A 90 23.68 12.02 -5.01
C ILE A 90 23.55 13.25 -4.11
N LEU A 91 24.13 13.22 -2.91
CA LEU A 91 23.99 14.30 -1.94
C LEU A 91 24.41 15.68 -2.49
N PRO A 92 25.56 15.85 -3.16
CA PRO A 92 25.94 17.16 -3.71
C PRO A 92 24.96 17.67 -4.78
N ARG A 93 24.33 16.76 -5.53
CA ARG A 93 23.32 17.15 -6.54
C ARG A 93 22.02 17.62 -5.88
N LEU A 94 21.61 17.00 -4.79
CA LEU A 94 20.45 17.45 -4.01
C LEU A 94 20.72 18.83 -3.40
N GLU A 95 21.91 19.07 -2.87
CA GLU A 95 22.32 20.37 -2.32
C GLU A 95 22.34 21.46 -3.39
N GLN A 96 22.86 21.16 -4.60
CA GLN A 96 22.82 22.08 -5.73
C GLN A 96 21.38 22.39 -6.15
N MET A 97 20.52 21.38 -6.22
CA MET A 97 19.10 21.54 -6.53
C MET A 97 18.40 22.41 -5.49
N GLU A 98 18.63 22.12 -4.21
CA GLU A 98 18.06 22.91 -3.11
C GLU A 98 18.49 24.38 -3.22
N THR A 99 19.77 24.63 -3.45
CA THR A 99 20.29 25.98 -3.62
C THR A 99 19.64 26.72 -4.80
N ALA A 100 19.51 26.02 -5.94
CA ALA A 100 18.90 26.60 -7.14
C ALA A 100 17.40 26.90 -6.96
N LEU A 101 16.68 26.06 -6.22
CA LEU A 101 15.27 26.27 -5.92
C LEU A 101 15.06 27.41 -4.92
N ARG A 102 15.88 27.48 -3.87
CA ARG A 102 15.87 28.59 -2.92
C ARG A 102 16.16 29.95 -3.58
N ALA A 103 17.09 29.97 -4.53
CA ALA A 103 17.37 31.17 -5.30
C ALA A 103 16.20 31.68 -6.15
N ARG A 104 15.22 30.79 -6.41
CA ARG A 104 13.96 31.10 -7.11
C ARG A 104 12.78 31.36 -6.15
N GLY A 105 13.03 31.48 -4.86
CA GLY A 105 12.00 31.74 -3.85
C GLY A 105 11.20 30.50 -3.45
N LEU A 106 11.65 29.30 -3.82
CA LEU A 106 11.01 28.05 -3.42
C LEU A 106 11.57 27.54 -2.09
N HIS A 107 10.72 27.00 -1.24
CA HIS A 107 11.09 26.40 0.04
C HIS A 107 11.01 24.90 -0.04
N LEU A 108 12.06 24.21 0.44
CA LEU A 108 12.10 22.76 0.50
C LEU A 108 12.05 22.31 1.97
N VAL A 109 11.25 21.27 2.20
CA VAL A 109 11.21 20.52 3.45
C VAL A 109 11.38 19.05 3.12
N SER A 110 12.23 18.36 3.86
CA SER A 110 12.48 16.92 3.67
C SER A 110 12.19 16.16 4.95
N GLY A 111 11.71 14.94 4.80
CA GLY A 111 11.45 14.02 5.89
C GLY A 111 11.70 12.58 5.46
N ARG A 112 11.70 11.66 6.42
CA ARG A 112 11.82 10.22 6.17
C ARG A 112 10.50 9.56 6.56
N LEU A 113 10.01 8.70 5.67
CA LEU A 113 8.85 7.85 5.92
C LEU A 113 9.27 6.39 5.74
N THR A 114 8.73 5.53 6.58
CA THR A 114 8.89 4.09 6.41
C THR A 114 7.88 3.60 5.38
N SER A 115 8.35 2.83 4.40
CA SER A 115 7.48 2.16 3.43
C SER A 115 7.00 0.82 3.98
N PRO A 116 5.74 0.41 3.75
CA PRO A 116 5.25 -0.91 4.12
C PRO A 116 5.87 -2.03 3.30
N VAL A 117 6.46 -1.71 2.14
CA VAL A 117 7.04 -2.68 1.22
C VAL A 117 8.43 -2.28 0.77
N GLN A 118 9.23 -3.27 0.39
CA GLN A 118 10.58 -3.09 -0.13
C GLN A 118 10.78 -3.93 -1.39
N GLY A 119 11.24 -3.28 -2.46
CA GLY A 119 11.65 -3.98 -3.69
C GLY A 119 10.51 -4.50 -4.56
N GLY A 120 9.31 -3.92 -4.48
CA GLY A 120 8.15 -4.28 -5.28
C GLY A 120 6.85 -3.88 -4.62
N GLN A 121 5.72 -4.15 -5.28
CA GLN A 121 4.38 -3.88 -4.76
C GLN A 121 4.17 -2.40 -4.34
N SER A 122 4.71 -1.47 -5.11
CA SER A 122 4.67 -0.02 -4.82
C SER A 122 3.25 0.51 -4.62
N TRP A 123 2.24 -0.11 -5.23
CA TRP A 123 0.83 0.27 -5.05
C TRP A 123 0.36 0.18 -3.58
N LEU A 124 0.94 -0.73 -2.77
CA LEU A 124 0.65 -0.81 -1.34
C LEU A 124 1.20 0.42 -0.60
N ALA A 125 2.41 0.85 -0.94
CA ALA A 125 3.01 2.06 -0.38
C ALA A 125 2.25 3.32 -0.82
N HIS A 126 1.80 3.39 -2.07
CA HIS A 126 0.97 4.50 -2.57
C HIS A 126 -0.35 4.57 -1.80
N LEU A 127 -1.05 3.42 -1.64
CA LEU A 127 -2.30 3.40 -0.88
C LEU A 127 -2.08 3.72 0.60
N THR A 128 -0.97 3.25 1.19
CA THR A 128 -0.60 3.61 2.57
C THR A 128 -0.52 5.13 2.74
N LEU A 129 0.17 5.83 1.84
CA LEU A 129 0.28 7.28 1.90
C LEU A 129 -1.06 7.97 1.67
N LEU A 130 -1.81 7.54 0.66
CA LEU A 130 -3.07 8.17 0.27
C LEU A 130 -4.19 7.94 1.27
N SER A 131 -4.18 6.82 2.00
CA SER A 131 -5.22 6.47 2.95
C SER A 131 -4.87 6.79 4.41
N GLY A 132 -3.59 6.98 4.71
CA GLY A 132 -3.12 7.07 6.09
C GLY A 132 -3.21 5.76 6.88
N GLN A 133 -3.53 4.63 6.21
CA GLN A 133 -3.58 3.30 6.79
C GLN A 133 -2.35 2.50 6.38
N TRP A 134 -1.80 1.70 7.28
CA TRP A 134 -0.67 0.84 6.96
C TRP A 134 -1.14 -0.37 6.13
N VAL A 135 -0.76 -0.40 4.87
CA VAL A 135 -1.17 -1.43 3.88
C VAL A 135 0.07 -2.18 3.43
N ASP A 136 0.30 -3.38 3.95
CA ASP A 136 1.49 -4.18 3.65
C ASP A 136 1.18 -5.51 2.97
N SER A 137 -0.10 -5.79 2.73
CA SER A 137 -0.57 -7.00 2.04
C SER A 137 -1.60 -6.68 0.96
N GLN A 138 -1.73 -7.57 -0.03
CA GLN A 138 -2.78 -7.46 -1.04
C GLN A 138 -4.17 -7.57 -0.42
N LEU A 139 -4.33 -8.37 0.64
CA LEU A 139 -5.60 -8.51 1.35
C LEU A 139 -6.04 -7.17 1.97
N ASP A 140 -5.14 -6.47 2.66
CA ASP A 140 -5.42 -5.16 3.26
C ASP A 140 -5.75 -4.12 2.18
N TYR A 141 -5.02 -4.16 1.05
CA TYR A 141 -5.30 -3.33 -0.11
C TYR A 141 -6.74 -3.52 -0.61
N ASP A 142 -7.15 -4.78 -0.82
CA ASP A 142 -8.48 -5.12 -1.33
C ASP A 142 -9.59 -4.74 -0.33
N ILE A 143 -9.35 -4.97 0.97
CA ILE A 143 -10.26 -4.57 2.05
C ILE A 143 -10.44 -3.06 2.07
N LEU A 144 -9.35 -2.31 2.02
CA LEU A 144 -9.39 -0.84 2.08
C LEU A 144 -10.12 -0.27 0.87
N LEU A 145 -9.80 -0.73 -0.35
CA LEU A 145 -10.47 -0.28 -1.58
C LEU A 145 -11.94 -0.66 -1.65
N SER A 146 -12.34 -1.74 -0.99
CA SER A 146 -13.76 -2.12 -0.90
C SER A 146 -14.52 -1.41 0.22
N SER A 147 -13.82 -0.75 1.11
CA SER A 147 -14.40 0.02 2.22
C SER A 147 -14.92 1.40 1.77
N ARG A 148 -15.50 2.15 2.72
CA ARG A 148 -15.87 3.56 2.55
C ARG A 148 -14.82 4.52 3.10
N HIS A 149 -13.60 4.02 3.31
CA HIS A 149 -12.52 4.86 3.83
C HIS A 149 -12.18 5.97 2.83
N THR A 150 -12.12 7.19 3.34
CA THR A 150 -11.72 8.36 2.54
C THR A 150 -10.22 8.42 2.38
N THR A 151 -9.77 8.86 1.23
CA THR A 151 -8.35 9.04 0.91
C THR A 151 -7.99 10.53 0.82
N LEU A 152 -6.71 10.83 0.73
CA LEU A 152 -6.23 12.19 0.45
C LEU A 152 -6.88 12.78 -0.83
N ILE A 153 -7.24 11.94 -1.79
CA ILE A 153 -7.92 12.38 -3.01
C ILE A 153 -9.32 12.91 -2.69
N ASP A 154 -10.07 12.21 -1.84
CA ASP A 154 -11.38 12.66 -1.39
C ASP A 154 -11.26 13.96 -0.58
N ASP A 155 -10.26 14.06 0.27
CA ASP A 155 -9.99 15.25 1.08
C ASP A 155 -9.65 16.47 0.20
N MET A 156 -8.84 16.27 -0.85
CA MET A 156 -8.53 17.33 -1.82
C MET A 156 -9.77 17.78 -2.59
N LYS A 157 -10.67 16.87 -2.94
CA LYS A 157 -11.97 17.22 -3.58
C LYS A 157 -12.83 18.07 -2.67
N GLN A 158 -12.84 17.80 -1.36
CA GLN A 158 -13.58 18.60 -0.38
C GLN A 158 -13.06 20.05 -0.31
N THR A 159 -11.78 20.28 -0.60
CA THR A 159 -11.22 21.65 -0.68
C THR A 159 -11.39 22.29 -2.06
N GLY A 160 -12.15 21.68 -2.96
CA GLY A 160 -12.47 22.22 -4.29
C GLY A 160 -11.45 21.93 -5.38
N HIS A 161 -10.49 21.02 -5.14
CA HIS A 161 -9.54 20.61 -6.17
C HIS A 161 -10.16 19.66 -7.20
N ASN A 162 -9.78 19.84 -8.46
CA ASN A 162 -9.95 18.81 -9.48
C ASN A 162 -8.77 17.83 -9.37
N THR A 163 -9.06 16.56 -9.21
CA THR A 163 -8.05 15.53 -8.96
C THR A 163 -7.73 14.74 -10.21
N VAL A 164 -6.44 14.65 -10.52
CA VAL A 164 -5.94 14.01 -11.73
C VAL A 164 -4.85 13.00 -11.37
N ALA A 165 -4.96 11.80 -11.89
CA ALA A 165 -3.88 10.81 -11.88
C ALA A 165 -3.19 10.78 -13.25
N VAL A 166 -1.84 10.83 -13.23
CA VAL A 166 -1.01 10.68 -14.44
C VAL A 166 -0.13 9.44 -14.24
N MET A 167 -0.43 8.38 -14.98
CA MET A 167 0.08 7.02 -14.78
C MET A 167 0.63 6.44 -16.09
N PRO A 168 1.71 7.00 -16.65
CA PRO A 168 2.21 6.65 -18.00
C PRO A 168 2.69 5.20 -18.12
N ALA A 169 2.99 4.53 -17.02
CA ALA A 169 3.42 3.14 -17.01
C ALA A 169 2.27 2.13 -17.00
N ILE A 170 1.03 2.58 -16.81
CA ILE A 170 -0.14 1.70 -16.82
C ILE A 170 -0.61 1.50 -18.26
N THR A 171 -0.32 0.29 -18.78
CA THR A 171 -0.68 -0.14 -20.14
C THR A 171 -1.85 -1.13 -20.17
N ARG A 172 -2.47 -1.40 -19.04
CA ARG A 172 -3.61 -2.31 -18.89
C ARG A 172 -4.74 -1.59 -18.15
N PRO A 173 -6.01 -2.03 -18.33
CA PRO A 173 -7.11 -1.48 -17.56
C PRO A 173 -6.81 -1.48 -16.05
N TRP A 174 -7.01 -0.34 -15.41
CA TRP A 174 -6.80 -0.14 -13.98
C TRP A 174 -8.13 0.15 -13.27
N PRO A 175 -8.94 -0.91 -13.00
CA PRO A 175 -10.25 -0.74 -12.39
C PRO A 175 -10.17 -0.13 -10.98
N GLU A 176 -9.08 -0.37 -10.25
CA GLU A 176 -8.82 0.18 -8.92
C GLU A 176 -8.72 1.71 -8.95
N GLY A 177 -8.21 2.29 -10.02
CA GLY A 177 -8.10 3.74 -10.18
C GLY A 177 -9.43 4.49 -9.98
N ARG A 178 -10.54 3.85 -10.36
CA ARG A 178 -11.88 4.40 -10.13
C ARG A 178 -12.25 4.46 -8.63
N ARG A 179 -11.69 3.55 -7.84
CA ARG A 179 -11.92 3.48 -6.39
C ARG A 179 -11.20 4.60 -5.64
N PHE A 180 -10.09 5.10 -6.18
CA PHE A 180 -9.41 6.27 -5.63
C PHE A 180 -10.19 7.57 -5.82
N GLY A 181 -11.21 7.59 -6.69
CA GLY A 181 -12.09 8.74 -6.85
C GLY A 181 -11.50 9.91 -7.64
N TYR A 182 -10.45 9.72 -8.43
CA TYR A 182 -9.92 10.77 -9.32
C TYR A 182 -10.97 11.26 -10.31
N ASP A 183 -10.99 12.55 -10.57
CA ASP A 183 -11.86 13.15 -11.60
C ASP A 183 -11.40 12.78 -13.02
N ARG A 184 -10.07 12.61 -13.21
CA ARG A 184 -9.47 12.17 -14.46
C ARG A 184 -8.27 11.27 -14.21
N ILE A 185 -8.11 10.28 -15.07
CA ILE A 185 -6.94 9.37 -15.09
C ILE A 185 -6.35 9.39 -16.50
N TYR A 186 -5.07 9.69 -16.58
CA TYR A 186 -4.27 9.61 -17.80
C TYR A 186 -3.30 8.43 -17.64
N ASP A 187 -3.63 7.32 -18.25
CA ASP A 187 -2.79 6.14 -18.40
C ASP A 187 -1.96 6.22 -19.70
N ALA A 188 -1.24 5.14 -20.04
CA ALA A 188 -0.43 5.12 -21.27
C ALA A 188 -1.24 5.40 -22.53
N ASP A 189 -2.43 4.84 -22.64
CA ASP A 189 -3.29 4.98 -23.83
C ASP A 189 -3.87 6.39 -23.94
N ALA A 190 -4.21 7.02 -22.83
CA ALA A 190 -4.75 8.38 -22.79
C ALA A 190 -3.69 9.46 -23.05
N MET A 191 -2.40 9.10 -22.94
CA MET A 191 -1.28 10.02 -23.17
C MET A 191 -0.70 9.95 -24.58
N GLY A 192 -1.04 8.95 -25.39
CA GLY A 192 -0.67 8.78 -26.80
C GLY A 192 0.66 8.07 -26.98
#